data_ec02b3d2008b872b19f646b6dca1992c
#
_entry.id   ec02b3d2008b872b19f646b6dca1992c
#
_cell.length_a   1.000
_cell.length_b   1.000
_cell.length_c   1.000
_cell.angle_alpha   90.00
_cell.angle_beta   90.00
_cell.angle_gamma   90.00
#
_symmetry.space_group_name_H-M   'P 1'
#
loop_
_entity.id
_entity.type
_entity.pdbx_description
1 polymer ?
#
loop_
_entity_poly.entity_id
_entity_poly.type
_entity_poly.pdbx_seq_one_letter_code
_entity_poly.pdbx_strand_id
1 'polypeptide(L)'
;MISRRDLLAQLAMTGVVAGFAPRELFAQAQTAAQRFGKEKLIVRSMRPPDFETPVALLDSFITPNEFFYVRSHMPVPQVDPATWALKIGGEGNSPISLTLDEIKKLPAVTITTTLECAGNGRAFFEPALAGIQWEKGAVGTARFTGARMSDVLKKAGVKTSGLNVEMHAADRPPGTMPAFVRQVPMAKAMHPDTIIAWDMNGQPIPLPHGLPLRAIVPGWEGAYSVKWLNALNVLAKDTDSFWFVTGYRYPNKRVAPGAAVDAKDMEPLKGLAVKSLITTPGTGASLPVGKIAVGGFAWAGENDITKVDISIDNGATWQPARLTGEQARFTWRRFEHVVTATKPQSYLILSRATDSQGNVQPAESQWNPSGYLWNQYDSIRIEVK
;
A
#
# COMPACT_ATOMS: atom_id res chain seq x y z
N MET A 1 34.63 0.85 -6.60
CA MET A 1 33.26 0.59 -7.07
C MET A 1 33.30 -0.40 -8.21
N ILE A 2 32.80 -1.61 -8.03
CA ILE A 2 32.73 -2.62 -9.09
C ILE A 2 31.61 -2.20 -10.05
N SER A 3 31.92 -2.11 -11.36
CA SER A 3 30.92 -1.76 -12.35
C SER A 3 29.87 -2.89 -12.51
N ARG A 4 28.65 -2.55 -13.00
CA ARG A 4 27.62 -3.56 -13.32
C ARG A 4 28.14 -4.65 -14.27
N ARG A 5 29.08 -4.29 -15.14
CA ARG A 5 29.67 -5.18 -16.10
C ARG A 5 30.67 -6.17 -15.44
N ASP A 6 31.43 -5.70 -14.44
CA ASP A 6 32.34 -6.52 -13.67
C ASP A 6 31.65 -7.49 -12.75
N LEU A 7 30.50 -7.08 -12.15
CA LEU A 7 29.64 -7.96 -11.34
C LEU A 7 29.02 -9.09 -12.19
N LEU A 8 28.55 -8.77 -13.39
CA LEU A 8 28.02 -9.77 -14.32
C LEU A 8 29.11 -10.71 -14.84
N ALA A 9 30.32 -10.21 -15.08
CA ALA A 9 31.46 -11.03 -15.47
C ALA A 9 31.93 -11.96 -14.34
N GLN A 10 31.93 -11.50 -13.09
CA GLN A 10 32.27 -12.34 -11.92
C GLN A 10 31.22 -13.43 -11.66
N LEU A 11 29.91 -13.11 -11.83
CA LEU A 11 28.84 -14.11 -11.74
C LEU A 11 28.91 -15.16 -12.86
N ALA A 12 29.35 -14.78 -14.04
CA ALA A 12 29.56 -15.73 -15.15
C ALA A 12 30.78 -16.67 -14.91
N MET A 13 31.83 -16.20 -14.19
CA MET A 13 33.01 -17.03 -13.88
C MET A 13 32.80 -18.01 -12.72
N THR A 14 31.81 -17.81 -11.88
CA THR A 14 31.52 -18.70 -10.73
C THR A 14 30.61 -19.88 -11.06
N GLY A 15 30.19 -20.05 -12.31
CA GLY A 15 29.32 -21.18 -12.74
C GLY A 15 27.96 -21.26 -12.10
N VAL A 16 27.52 -20.24 -11.36
CA VAL A 16 26.22 -20.19 -10.65
C VAL A 16 25.12 -19.53 -11.48
N VAL A 17 25.44 -19.01 -12.66
CA VAL A 17 24.42 -18.64 -13.68
C VAL A 17 24.17 -19.86 -14.58
N ALA A 18 23.82 -20.98 -13.96
CA ALA A 18 23.28 -22.10 -14.70
C ALA A 18 21.82 -21.80 -15.07
N GLY A 19 21.63 -21.26 -16.27
CA GLY A 19 20.60 -21.79 -17.15
C GLY A 19 19.14 -21.50 -16.85
N PHE A 20 18.75 -20.30 -16.35
CA PHE A 20 17.37 -19.86 -16.58
C PHE A 20 17.34 -18.87 -17.75
N ALA A 21 16.89 -19.34 -18.90
CA ALA A 21 16.59 -18.45 -20.01
C ALA A 21 15.53 -17.42 -19.57
N PRO A 22 15.55 -16.18 -20.09
CA PRO A 22 14.53 -15.17 -19.75
C PRO A 22 13.09 -15.66 -19.88
N ARG A 23 12.83 -16.61 -20.79
CA ARG A 23 11.52 -17.27 -20.98
C ARG A 23 11.12 -18.13 -19.78
N GLU A 24 12.02 -18.83 -19.14
CA GLU A 24 11.72 -19.70 -17.98
C GLU A 24 11.43 -18.87 -16.74
N LEU A 25 12.17 -17.78 -16.52
CA LEU A 25 11.88 -16.82 -15.44
C LEU A 25 10.52 -16.16 -15.65
N PHE A 26 10.18 -15.79 -16.87
CA PHE A 26 8.88 -15.22 -17.21
C PHE A 26 7.74 -16.22 -17.00
N ALA A 27 7.93 -17.48 -17.42
CA ALA A 27 6.96 -18.55 -17.20
C ALA A 27 6.76 -18.85 -15.70
N GLN A 28 7.83 -18.85 -14.88
CA GLN A 28 7.73 -19.01 -13.43
C GLN A 28 6.99 -17.83 -12.77
N ALA A 29 7.22 -16.61 -13.23
CA ALA A 29 6.53 -15.42 -12.73
C ALA A 29 5.03 -15.48 -13.06
N GLN A 30 4.65 -15.88 -14.27
CA GLN A 30 3.26 -16.10 -14.65
C GLN A 30 2.59 -17.18 -13.80
N THR A 31 3.27 -18.32 -13.58
CA THR A 31 2.75 -19.42 -12.75
C THR A 31 2.53 -18.95 -11.30
N ALA A 32 3.42 -18.12 -10.76
CA ALA A 32 3.25 -17.55 -9.43
C ALA A 32 2.05 -16.61 -9.34
N ALA A 33 1.84 -15.77 -10.36
CA ALA A 33 0.69 -14.88 -10.44
C ALA A 33 -0.63 -15.66 -10.62
N GLN A 34 -0.64 -16.67 -11.49
CA GLN A 34 -1.79 -17.56 -11.76
C GLN A 34 -2.28 -18.26 -10.49
N ARG A 35 -1.35 -18.76 -9.67
CA ARG A 35 -1.68 -19.41 -8.39
C ARG A 35 -2.59 -18.56 -7.50
N PHE A 36 -2.52 -17.24 -7.62
CA PHE A 36 -3.26 -16.29 -6.79
C PHE A 36 -4.33 -15.50 -7.57
N GLY A 37 -4.58 -15.85 -8.86
CA GLY A 37 -5.51 -15.10 -9.71
C GLY A 37 -5.04 -13.68 -9.99
N LYS A 38 -3.73 -13.47 -10.23
CA LYS A 38 -3.07 -12.18 -10.39
C LYS A 38 -2.32 -12.03 -11.72
N GLU A 39 -2.76 -12.76 -12.75
CA GLU A 39 -2.07 -12.86 -14.04
C GLU A 39 -1.92 -11.51 -14.75
N LYS A 40 -2.82 -10.57 -14.49
CA LYS A 40 -2.80 -9.24 -15.10
C LYS A 40 -1.92 -8.24 -14.34
N LEU A 41 -1.38 -8.63 -13.17
CA LEU A 41 -0.54 -7.76 -12.37
C LEU A 41 0.93 -7.87 -12.77
N ILE A 42 1.67 -6.81 -12.53
CA ILE A 42 3.12 -6.75 -12.72
C ILE A 42 3.79 -7.52 -11.58
N VAL A 43 4.55 -8.55 -11.90
CA VAL A 43 5.31 -9.32 -10.90
C VAL A 43 6.56 -8.54 -10.49
N ARG A 44 6.61 -8.06 -9.26
CA ARG A 44 7.78 -7.38 -8.68
C ARG A 44 8.68 -8.34 -7.91
N SER A 45 8.10 -9.40 -7.33
CA SER A 45 8.80 -10.52 -6.71
C SER A 45 7.94 -11.77 -6.77
N MET A 46 8.58 -12.94 -6.88
CA MET A 46 7.91 -14.24 -6.85
C MET A 46 7.94 -14.88 -5.45
N ARG A 47 8.95 -14.54 -4.64
CA ARG A 47 9.19 -15.14 -3.32
C ARG A 47 9.80 -14.12 -2.36
N PRO A 48 9.02 -13.56 -1.42
CA PRO A 48 7.56 -13.66 -1.31
C PRO A 48 6.86 -13.00 -2.52
N PRO A 49 5.58 -13.35 -2.78
CA PRO A 49 4.86 -12.80 -3.93
C PRO A 49 4.51 -11.33 -3.70
N ASP A 50 5.00 -10.48 -4.60
CA ASP A 50 4.68 -9.06 -4.65
C ASP A 50 4.21 -8.71 -6.06
N PHE A 51 2.96 -8.25 -6.18
CA PHE A 51 2.32 -7.96 -7.46
C PHE A 51 1.77 -6.54 -7.46
N GLU A 52 2.13 -5.78 -8.48
CA GLU A 52 1.71 -4.38 -8.66
C GLU A 52 0.58 -4.27 -9.68
N THR A 53 -0.42 -3.45 -9.38
CA THR A 53 -1.51 -3.17 -10.30
C THR A 53 -1.00 -2.27 -11.44
N PRO A 54 -1.13 -2.67 -12.72
CA PRO A 54 -0.93 -1.74 -13.83
C PRO A 54 -1.85 -0.52 -13.69
N VAL A 55 -1.34 0.68 -13.88
CA VAL A 55 -2.11 1.93 -13.73
C VAL A 55 -3.38 1.91 -14.58
N ALA A 56 -3.32 1.31 -15.78
CA ALA A 56 -4.48 1.18 -16.67
C ALA A 56 -5.64 0.35 -16.10
N LEU A 57 -5.41 -0.45 -15.06
CA LEU A 57 -6.45 -1.23 -14.36
C LEU A 57 -6.99 -0.52 -13.11
N LEU A 58 -6.50 0.68 -12.81
CA LEU A 58 -7.01 1.56 -11.75
C LEU A 58 -8.01 2.55 -12.40
N ASP A 59 -9.13 2.03 -12.87
CA ASP A 59 -10.13 2.77 -13.66
C ASP A 59 -11.46 2.98 -12.92
N SER A 60 -11.66 2.32 -11.78
CA SER A 60 -12.90 2.32 -11.02
C SER A 60 -12.68 2.69 -9.55
N PHE A 61 -13.74 3.18 -8.88
CA PHE A 61 -13.66 3.56 -7.47
C PHE A 61 -13.29 2.37 -6.57
N ILE A 62 -13.83 1.20 -6.84
CA ILE A 62 -13.46 -0.06 -6.16
C ILE A 62 -12.54 -0.85 -7.07
N THR A 63 -11.33 -1.12 -6.60
CA THR A 63 -10.38 -2.00 -7.29
C THR A 63 -10.85 -3.45 -7.15
N PRO A 64 -11.13 -4.17 -8.25
CA PRO A 64 -11.49 -5.58 -8.21
C PRO A 64 -10.44 -6.43 -7.48
N ASN A 65 -10.87 -7.51 -6.81
CA ASN A 65 -9.95 -8.35 -6.03
C ASN A 65 -8.80 -8.91 -6.86
N GLU A 66 -9.05 -9.28 -8.12
CA GLU A 66 -8.02 -9.78 -9.06
C GLU A 66 -7.00 -8.73 -9.44
N PHE A 67 -7.36 -7.43 -9.40
CA PHE A 67 -6.46 -6.33 -9.74
C PHE A 67 -5.86 -5.64 -8.52
N PHE A 68 -6.29 -5.96 -7.32
CA PHE A 68 -5.73 -5.37 -6.10
C PHE A 68 -4.29 -5.84 -5.89
N TYR A 69 -3.36 -4.92 -5.67
CA TYR A 69 -1.93 -5.22 -5.47
C TYR A 69 -1.69 -6.18 -4.29
N VAL A 70 -0.62 -6.94 -4.36
CA VAL A 70 -0.20 -7.85 -3.28
C VAL A 70 1.18 -7.45 -2.80
N ARG A 71 1.33 -7.26 -1.50
CA ARG A 71 2.61 -7.11 -0.82
C ARG A 71 2.72 -8.14 0.30
N SER A 72 3.78 -8.93 0.29
CA SER A 72 4.05 -9.93 1.33
C SER A 72 5.51 -9.84 1.78
N HIS A 73 5.76 -9.86 3.10
CA HIS A 73 7.12 -9.90 3.65
C HIS A 73 7.63 -11.33 3.75
N MET A 74 6.72 -12.25 3.94
CA MET A 74 6.96 -13.68 4.16
C MET A 74 6.19 -14.50 3.12
N PRO A 75 6.51 -15.79 2.98
CA PRO A 75 5.69 -16.70 2.18
C PRO A 75 4.23 -16.67 2.63
N VAL A 76 3.31 -16.75 1.66
CA VAL A 76 1.87 -16.83 1.95
C VAL A 76 1.60 -18.11 2.75
N PRO A 77 0.99 -18.03 3.94
CA PRO A 77 0.77 -19.20 4.78
C PRO A 77 -0.30 -20.12 4.20
N GLN A 78 -0.25 -21.37 4.59
CA GLN A 78 -1.39 -22.28 4.43
C GLN A 78 -2.37 -21.99 5.57
N VAL A 79 -3.63 -21.76 5.23
CA VAL A 79 -4.68 -21.45 6.21
C VAL A 79 -5.87 -22.38 6.01
N ASP A 80 -6.47 -22.77 7.12
CA ASP A 80 -7.74 -23.46 7.16
C ASP A 80 -8.74 -22.60 7.95
N PRO A 81 -9.72 -21.97 7.28
CA PRO A 81 -10.71 -21.14 7.95
C PRO A 81 -11.54 -21.89 9.01
N ALA A 82 -11.73 -23.21 8.86
CA ALA A 82 -12.54 -24.01 9.78
C ALA A 82 -11.88 -24.16 11.16
N THR A 83 -10.57 -24.18 11.20
CA THR A 83 -9.78 -24.32 12.45
C THR A 83 -9.16 -23.01 12.91
N TRP A 84 -9.42 -21.90 12.19
CA TRP A 84 -8.84 -20.61 12.51
C TRP A 84 -9.36 -20.03 13.82
N ALA A 85 -8.45 -19.59 14.67
CA ALA A 85 -8.78 -18.88 15.90
C ALA A 85 -7.87 -17.65 16.05
N LEU A 86 -8.45 -16.53 16.45
CA LEU A 86 -7.76 -15.30 16.81
C LEU A 86 -7.45 -15.36 18.30
N LYS A 87 -6.18 -15.40 18.65
CA LYS A 87 -5.70 -15.33 20.04
C LYS A 87 -5.69 -13.88 20.50
N ILE A 88 -6.21 -13.61 21.69
CA ILE A 88 -6.28 -12.26 22.23
C ILE A 88 -5.77 -12.32 23.67
N GLY A 89 -4.83 -11.42 24.02
CA GLY A 89 -4.23 -11.42 25.33
C GLY A 89 -3.40 -10.17 25.56
N GLY A 90 -2.26 -10.35 26.21
CA GLY A 90 -1.33 -9.29 26.55
C GLY A 90 -1.47 -8.84 28.00
N GLU A 91 -0.83 -7.74 28.34
CA GLU A 91 -0.60 -7.30 29.70
C GLU A 91 -1.89 -7.13 30.51
N GLY A 92 -1.95 -7.80 31.65
CA GLY A 92 -3.10 -7.78 32.58
C GLY A 92 -4.34 -8.53 32.08
N ASN A 93 -4.25 -9.26 30.94
CA ASN A 93 -5.35 -10.00 30.36
C ASN A 93 -5.05 -11.50 30.34
N SER A 94 -6.04 -12.32 30.74
CA SER A 94 -5.96 -13.77 30.53
C SER A 94 -6.11 -14.07 29.02
N PRO A 95 -5.24 -14.88 28.42
CA PRO A 95 -5.36 -15.23 27.01
C PRO A 95 -6.69 -15.93 26.70
N ILE A 96 -7.35 -15.50 25.63
CA ILE A 96 -8.57 -16.10 25.09
C ILE A 96 -8.41 -16.34 23.59
N SER A 97 -9.11 -17.31 23.04
CA SER A 97 -9.17 -17.53 21.60
C SER A 97 -10.62 -17.42 21.12
N LEU A 98 -10.84 -16.64 20.08
CA LEU A 98 -12.13 -16.54 19.39
C LEU A 98 -12.03 -17.24 18.03
N THR A 99 -12.94 -18.16 17.79
CA THR A 99 -13.09 -18.78 16.46
C THR A 99 -13.58 -17.77 15.43
N LEU A 100 -13.39 -18.09 14.15
CA LEU A 100 -13.92 -17.24 13.06
C LEU A 100 -15.44 -17.06 13.18
N ASP A 101 -16.18 -18.12 13.55
CA ASP A 101 -17.63 -18.06 13.72
C ASP A 101 -18.06 -17.19 14.90
N GLU A 102 -17.31 -17.19 16.00
CA GLU A 102 -17.58 -16.30 17.14
C GLU A 102 -17.34 -14.84 16.78
N ILE A 103 -16.32 -14.55 15.97
CA ILE A 103 -16.06 -13.20 15.46
C ILE A 103 -17.16 -12.76 14.49
N LYS A 104 -17.60 -13.64 13.60
CA LYS A 104 -18.69 -13.35 12.64
C LYS A 104 -20.06 -13.14 13.28
N LYS A 105 -20.25 -13.56 14.53
CA LYS A 105 -21.48 -13.27 15.31
C LYS A 105 -21.51 -11.86 15.90
N LEU A 106 -20.37 -11.15 15.89
CA LEU A 106 -20.34 -9.73 16.30
C LEU A 106 -21.02 -8.84 15.25
N PRO A 107 -21.44 -7.62 15.64
CA PRO A 107 -22.04 -6.68 14.69
C PRO A 107 -21.09 -6.41 13.50
N ALA A 108 -21.53 -6.80 12.31
CA ALA A 108 -20.77 -6.57 11.08
C ALA A 108 -20.86 -5.12 10.63
N VAL A 109 -19.74 -4.57 10.19
CA VAL A 109 -19.64 -3.26 9.54
C VAL A 109 -18.86 -3.38 8.25
N THR A 110 -19.16 -2.51 7.28
CA THR A 110 -18.42 -2.43 6.01
C THR A 110 -17.72 -1.09 5.94
N ILE A 111 -16.40 -1.11 5.76
CA ILE A 111 -15.55 0.06 5.61
C ILE A 111 -14.97 0.06 4.21
N THR A 112 -15.14 1.17 3.48
CA THR A 112 -14.43 1.40 2.22
C THR A 112 -13.16 2.18 2.52
N THR A 113 -12.01 1.69 2.06
CA THR A 113 -10.74 2.37 2.30
C THR A 113 -9.74 2.12 1.18
N THR A 114 -8.91 3.12 0.91
CA THR A 114 -7.73 3.01 0.08
C THR A 114 -6.58 2.47 0.94
N LEU A 115 -5.97 1.38 0.48
CA LEU A 115 -4.73 0.85 1.04
C LEU A 115 -3.59 1.13 0.07
N GLU A 116 -2.53 1.73 0.56
CA GLU A 116 -1.31 2.00 -0.20
C GLU A 116 -0.11 1.40 0.54
N CYS A 117 0.80 0.76 -0.19
CA CYS A 117 2.10 0.35 0.35
C CYS A 117 2.95 1.59 0.64
N ALA A 118 3.57 1.65 1.82
CA ALA A 118 4.48 2.74 2.19
C ALA A 118 5.57 3.00 1.12
N GLY A 119 6.00 1.95 0.42
CA GLY A 119 7.00 2.01 -0.64
C GLY A 119 6.45 2.28 -2.04
N ASN A 120 5.17 2.61 -2.21
CA ASN A 120 4.60 2.94 -3.52
C ASN A 120 5.29 4.19 -4.10
N GLY A 121 5.94 4.05 -5.26
CA GLY A 121 6.79 5.08 -5.87
C GLY A 121 8.29 4.94 -5.55
N ARG A 122 8.73 3.88 -4.84
CA ARG A 122 10.16 3.71 -4.49
C ARG A 122 11.08 3.72 -5.70
N ALA A 123 10.62 3.19 -6.83
CA ALA A 123 11.40 3.16 -8.07
C ALA A 123 11.82 4.55 -8.59
N PHE A 124 11.20 5.62 -8.09
CA PHE A 124 11.44 6.98 -8.56
C PHE A 124 12.36 7.80 -7.65
N PHE A 125 12.83 7.24 -6.53
CA PHE A 125 13.81 7.95 -5.69
C PHE A 125 15.22 7.93 -6.30
N GLU A 126 15.87 9.09 -6.27
CA GLU A 126 17.27 9.27 -6.65
C GLU A 126 18.06 9.86 -5.47
N PRO A 127 19.14 9.21 -5.01
CA PRO A 127 19.66 7.90 -5.43
C PRO A 127 18.69 6.75 -5.11
N ALA A 128 18.78 5.68 -5.91
CA ALA A 128 17.93 4.50 -5.78
C ALA A 128 18.11 3.79 -4.42
N LEU A 129 17.02 3.23 -3.91
CA LEU A 129 16.95 2.62 -2.59
C LEU A 129 16.62 1.13 -2.66
N ALA A 130 17.08 0.38 -1.67
CA ALA A 130 16.77 -1.04 -1.55
C ALA A 130 15.28 -1.30 -1.26
N GLY A 131 14.81 -2.50 -1.60
CA GLY A 131 13.43 -2.96 -1.40
C GLY A 131 12.70 -3.15 -2.72
N ILE A 132 11.42 -3.51 -2.64
CA ILE A 132 10.60 -3.72 -3.84
C ILE A 132 10.43 -2.40 -4.59
N GLN A 133 10.79 -2.42 -5.88
CA GLN A 133 10.76 -1.25 -6.76
C GLN A 133 9.34 -1.04 -7.31
N TRP A 134 8.42 -0.67 -6.41
CA TRP A 134 7.09 -0.26 -6.80
C TRP A 134 7.15 1.01 -7.64
N GLU A 135 6.40 1.05 -8.72
CA GLU A 135 6.13 2.29 -9.44
C GLU A 135 4.91 2.99 -8.83
N LYS A 136 3.76 2.98 -9.50
CA LYS A 136 2.58 3.76 -9.08
C LYS A 136 1.40 2.91 -8.61
N GLY A 137 1.46 1.60 -8.79
CA GLY A 137 0.30 0.72 -8.68
C GLY A 137 0.21 -0.10 -7.38
N ALA A 138 1.07 0.16 -6.38
CA ALA A 138 0.93 -0.49 -5.08
C ALA A 138 -0.12 0.23 -4.20
N VAL A 139 -1.30 0.46 -4.77
CA VAL A 139 -2.46 1.14 -4.18
C VAL A 139 -3.75 0.55 -4.71
N GLY A 140 -4.82 0.61 -3.94
CA GLY A 140 -6.17 0.21 -4.36
C GLY A 140 -7.20 0.53 -3.30
N THR A 141 -8.45 0.70 -3.71
CA THR A 141 -9.59 0.91 -2.81
C THR A 141 -10.50 -0.32 -2.81
N ALA A 142 -10.89 -0.80 -1.63
CA ALA A 142 -11.80 -1.92 -1.49
C ALA A 142 -12.79 -1.71 -0.34
N ARG A 143 -13.91 -2.46 -0.40
CA ARG A 143 -14.88 -2.59 0.69
C ARG A 143 -14.50 -3.78 1.53
N PHE A 144 -14.25 -3.57 2.82
CA PHE A 144 -13.94 -4.63 3.77
C PHE A 144 -15.09 -4.78 4.76
N THR A 145 -15.60 -6.00 4.92
CA THR A 145 -16.64 -6.32 5.90
C THR A 145 -16.04 -7.13 7.03
N GLY A 146 -16.35 -6.73 8.27
CA GLY A 146 -15.81 -7.36 9.47
C GLY A 146 -16.46 -6.86 10.74
N ALA A 147 -15.91 -7.23 11.89
CA ALA A 147 -16.28 -6.69 13.20
C ALA A 147 -15.33 -5.54 13.58
N ARG A 148 -15.82 -4.54 14.32
CA ARG A 148 -14.94 -3.53 14.90
C ARG A 148 -13.89 -4.19 15.79
N MET A 149 -12.65 -3.76 15.71
CA MET A 149 -11.61 -4.26 16.59
C MET A 149 -11.98 -4.03 18.06
N SER A 150 -12.62 -2.90 18.37
CA SER A 150 -13.14 -2.59 19.69
C SER A 150 -14.17 -3.62 20.20
N ASP A 151 -15.04 -4.16 19.33
CA ASP A 151 -16.04 -5.16 19.74
C ASP A 151 -15.40 -6.53 19.97
N VAL A 152 -14.37 -6.88 19.17
CA VAL A 152 -13.58 -8.09 19.37
C VAL A 152 -12.81 -8.02 20.69
N LEU A 153 -12.15 -6.91 21.00
CA LEU A 153 -11.43 -6.71 22.26
C LEU A 153 -12.39 -6.75 23.47
N LYS A 154 -13.56 -6.12 23.38
CA LYS A 154 -14.59 -6.18 24.41
C LYS A 154 -15.12 -7.60 24.62
N LYS A 155 -15.40 -8.34 23.52
CA LYS A 155 -15.84 -9.74 23.59
C LYS A 155 -14.83 -10.62 24.28
N ALA A 156 -13.54 -10.35 24.07
CA ALA A 156 -12.44 -11.03 24.75
C ALA A 156 -12.23 -10.59 26.21
N GLY A 157 -13.00 -9.62 26.71
CA GLY A 157 -12.85 -9.10 28.08
C GLY A 157 -11.54 -8.34 28.32
N VAL A 158 -10.93 -7.82 27.25
CA VAL A 158 -9.65 -7.13 27.34
C VAL A 158 -9.78 -5.82 28.09
N LYS A 159 -8.85 -5.59 29.03
CA LYS A 159 -8.68 -4.28 29.67
C LYS A 159 -8.04 -3.31 28.67
N THR A 160 -8.78 -2.24 28.34
CA THR A 160 -8.33 -1.24 27.37
C THR A 160 -7.47 -0.13 27.99
N SER A 161 -6.95 -0.34 29.19
CA SER A 161 -6.00 0.56 29.88
C SER A 161 -4.57 0.44 29.31
N GLY A 162 -4.31 -0.54 28.44
CA GLY A 162 -3.04 -0.65 27.74
C GLY A 162 -2.81 0.49 26.76
N LEU A 163 -1.54 0.71 26.42
CA LEU A 163 -1.14 1.81 25.53
C LEU A 163 -1.35 1.49 24.04
N ASN A 164 -1.11 0.24 23.68
CA ASN A 164 -1.11 -0.21 22.28
C ASN A 164 -1.79 -1.58 22.13
N VAL A 165 -2.21 -1.88 20.90
CA VAL A 165 -2.60 -3.22 20.46
C VAL A 165 -1.61 -3.70 19.41
N GLU A 166 -0.90 -4.76 19.71
CA GLU A 166 0.03 -5.43 18.82
C GLU A 166 -0.71 -6.50 18.00
N MET A 167 -0.42 -6.57 16.71
CA MET A 167 -1.06 -7.44 15.74
C MET A 167 -0.05 -8.41 15.14
N HIS A 168 -0.32 -9.70 15.21
CA HIS A 168 0.51 -10.77 14.68
C HIS A 168 -0.16 -11.45 13.49
N ALA A 169 0.67 -11.80 12.51
CA ALA A 169 0.26 -12.55 11.33
C ALA A 169 0.67 -14.02 11.44
N ALA A 170 -0.01 -14.89 10.69
CA ALA A 170 0.30 -16.32 10.65
C ALA A 170 1.41 -16.69 9.66
N ASP A 171 1.84 -15.76 8.82
CA ASP A 171 2.98 -15.94 7.92
C ASP A 171 4.27 -16.13 8.72
N ARG A 172 5.07 -17.11 8.31
CA ARG A 172 6.29 -17.48 9.03
C ARG A 172 7.52 -16.97 8.31
N PRO A 173 8.42 -16.28 9.04
CA PRO A 173 9.67 -15.83 8.46
C PRO A 173 10.58 -17.01 8.11
N PRO A 174 11.29 -16.95 6.97
CA PRO A 174 12.34 -17.91 6.67
C PRO A 174 13.60 -17.62 7.51
N GLY A 175 14.26 -18.68 7.99
CA GLY A 175 15.51 -18.57 8.74
C GLY A 175 15.38 -17.71 10.00
N THR A 176 16.27 -16.72 10.14
CA THR A 176 16.37 -15.82 11.29
C THR A 176 15.63 -14.47 11.10
N MET A 177 14.88 -14.33 10.01
CA MET A 177 14.13 -13.11 9.73
C MET A 177 13.08 -12.86 10.83
N PRO A 178 12.92 -11.62 11.34
CA PRO A 178 11.92 -11.34 12.38
C PRO A 178 10.48 -11.51 11.86
N ALA A 179 9.60 -12.09 12.69
CA ALA A 179 8.18 -12.21 12.39
C ALA A 179 7.56 -10.84 12.10
N PHE A 180 6.58 -10.81 11.18
CA PHE A 180 5.89 -9.57 10.84
C PHE A 180 4.88 -9.21 11.93
N VAL A 181 5.18 -8.18 12.69
CA VAL A 181 4.39 -7.70 13.81
C VAL A 181 4.26 -6.18 13.70
N ARG A 182 3.04 -5.67 13.85
CA ARG A 182 2.74 -4.24 13.88
C ARG A 182 1.94 -3.91 15.12
N GLN A 183 2.02 -2.67 15.59
CA GLN A 183 1.17 -2.17 16.66
C GLN A 183 0.43 -0.89 16.25
N VAL A 184 -0.73 -0.67 16.86
CA VAL A 184 -1.46 0.60 16.80
C VAL A 184 -1.73 1.11 18.19
N PRO A 185 -1.75 2.43 18.45
CA PRO A 185 -2.20 2.98 19.72
C PRO A 185 -3.60 2.49 20.06
N MET A 186 -3.90 2.28 21.33
CA MET A 186 -5.22 1.86 21.80
C MET A 186 -6.35 2.74 21.24
N ALA A 187 -6.15 4.04 21.17
CA ALA A 187 -7.13 4.96 20.57
C ALA A 187 -7.43 4.63 19.09
N LYS A 188 -6.42 4.21 18.30
CA LYS A 188 -6.61 3.77 16.92
C LYS A 188 -7.26 2.39 16.84
N ALA A 189 -6.91 1.45 17.73
CA ALA A 189 -7.54 0.14 17.82
C ALA A 189 -9.04 0.25 18.17
N MET A 190 -9.40 1.19 19.06
CA MET A 190 -10.77 1.44 19.49
C MET A 190 -11.57 2.33 18.54
N HIS A 191 -10.93 2.88 17.49
CA HIS A 191 -11.61 3.71 16.50
C HIS A 191 -12.71 2.90 15.78
N PRO A 192 -13.92 3.47 15.57
CA PRO A 192 -15.06 2.72 15.00
C PRO A 192 -14.81 2.15 13.61
N ASP A 193 -13.87 2.73 12.85
CA ASP A 193 -13.52 2.29 11.50
C ASP A 193 -12.32 1.31 11.48
N THR A 194 -11.66 1.03 12.61
CA THR A 194 -10.65 -0.03 12.70
C THR A 194 -11.37 -1.37 12.90
N ILE A 195 -11.22 -2.27 11.92
CA ILE A 195 -11.97 -3.54 11.91
C ILE A 195 -11.07 -4.76 11.74
N ILE A 196 -11.60 -5.90 12.13
CA ILE A 196 -11.07 -7.23 11.79
C ILE A 196 -11.99 -7.78 10.71
N ALA A 197 -11.50 -7.74 9.47
CA ALA A 197 -12.26 -8.07 8.29
C ALA A 197 -12.14 -9.56 7.92
N TRP A 198 -13.24 -10.12 7.39
CA TRP A 198 -13.31 -11.46 6.80
C TRP A 198 -13.77 -11.46 5.35
N ASP A 199 -14.36 -10.34 4.85
CA ASP A 199 -14.73 -10.19 3.44
C ASP A 199 -14.04 -8.98 2.81
N MET A 200 -13.80 -9.08 1.50
CA MET A 200 -13.27 -8.04 0.63
C MET A 200 -14.11 -7.95 -0.64
N ASN A 201 -14.70 -6.80 -0.91
CA ASN A 201 -15.58 -6.56 -2.05
C ASN A 201 -16.77 -7.55 -2.15
N GLY A 202 -17.36 -7.90 -1.00
CA GLY A 202 -18.53 -8.79 -0.91
C GLY A 202 -18.22 -10.29 -1.09
N GLN A 203 -16.95 -10.67 -1.02
CA GLN A 203 -16.47 -12.07 -1.09
C GLN A 203 -15.52 -12.35 0.07
N PRO A 204 -15.35 -13.62 0.48
CA PRO A 204 -14.31 -13.97 1.43
C PRO A 204 -12.96 -13.39 0.99
N ILE A 205 -12.18 -12.88 1.92
CA ILE A 205 -10.87 -12.28 1.60
C ILE A 205 -10.03 -13.29 0.82
N PRO A 206 -9.52 -12.97 -0.39
CA PRO A 206 -8.64 -13.89 -1.10
C PRO A 206 -7.36 -14.20 -0.30
N LEU A 207 -6.82 -15.41 -0.44
CA LEU A 207 -5.66 -15.86 0.33
C LEU A 207 -4.49 -14.87 0.34
N PRO A 208 -4.04 -14.28 -0.80
CA PRO A 208 -2.91 -13.34 -0.79
C PRO A 208 -3.25 -11.99 -0.12
N HIS A 209 -4.53 -11.73 0.14
CA HIS A 209 -5.02 -10.53 0.83
C HIS A 209 -5.32 -10.74 2.31
N GLY A 210 -5.16 -11.98 2.84
CA GLY A 210 -5.22 -12.22 4.29
C GLY A 210 -6.36 -13.10 4.78
N LEU A 211 -6.90 -14.05 3.94
CA LEU A 211 -7.84 -15.08 4.40
C LEU A 211 -7.31 -15.76 5.69
N PRO A 212 -8.15 -16.06 6.70
CA PRO A 212 -9.57 -15.75 6.81
C PRO A 212 -9.85 -14.41 7.49
N LEU A 213 -8.86 -13.83 8.18
CA LEU A 213 -8.96 -12.57 8.91
C LEU A 213 -7.80 -11.64 8.62
N ARG A 214 -8.10 -10.36 8.46
CA ARG A 214 -7.09 -9.30 8.45
C ARG A 214 -7.53 -8.09 9.25
N ALA A 215 -6.58 -7.38 9.82
CA ALA A 215 -6.84 -6.04 10.33
C ALA A 215 -7.02 -5.06 9.16
N ILE A 216 -7.91 -4.10 9.31
CA ILE A 216 -8.02 -2.91 8.46
C ILE A 216 -7.88 -1.70 9.37
N VAL A 217 -6.87 -0.90 9.12
CA VAL A 217 -6.55 0.35 9.83
C VAL A 217 -6.63 1.49 8.81
N PRO A 218 -7.82 2.05 8.58
CA PRO A 218 -8.05 3.02 7.52
C PRO A 218 -7.22 4.29 7.69
N GLY A 219 -6.75 4.85 6.56
CA GLY A 219 -5.97 6.08 6.51
C GLY A 219 -4.49 5.92 6.86
N TRP A 220 -4.08 4.74 7.36
CA TRP A 220 -2.69 4.41 7.63
C TRP A 220 -2.10 3.55 6.51
N GLU A 221 -0.77 3.55 6.39
CA GLU A 221 -0.07 2.79 5.37
C GLU A 221 -0.35 1.28 5.48
N GLY A 222 -0.29 0.56 4.35
CA GLY A 222 -0.84 -0.79 4.21
C GLY A 222 -0.27 -1.85 5.16
N ALA A 223 0.93 -1.65 5.74
CA ALA A 223 1.51 -2.61 6.67
C ALA A 223 0.78 -2.67 8.03
N TYR A 224 0.01 -1.63 8.39
CA TYR A 224 -0.86 -1.70 9.57
C TYR A 224 -2.11 -2.56 9.35
N SER A 225 -2.51 -2.76 8.12
CA SER A 225 -3.63 -3.66 7.77
C SER A 225 -3.14 -5.11 7.67
N VAL A 226 -2.70 -5.66 8.82
CA VAL A 226 -2.04 -6.97 8.95
C VAL A 226 -2.91 -8.10 8.39
N LYS A 227 -2.34 -8.87 7.45
CA LYS A 227 -2.97 -10.04 6.80
C LYS A 227 -2.82 -11.29 7.65
N TRP A 228 -3.69 -12.27 7.44
CA TRP A 228 -3.66 -13.56 8.16
C TRP A 228 -3.56 -13.35 9.67
N LEU A 229 -4.35 -12.42 10.19
CA LEU A 229 -4.33 -12.00 11.58
C LEU A 229 -4.65 -13.18 12.49
N ASN A 230 -3.71 -13.54 13.38
CA ASN A 230 -3.85 -14.69 14.27
C ASN A 230 -3.69 -14.37 15.75
N ALA A 231 -3.15 -13.18 16.10
CA ALA A 231 -3.16 -12.73 17.49
C ALA A 231 -3.24 -11.21 17.63
N LEU A 232 -3.84 -10.78 18.74
CA LEU A 232 -3.85 -9.42 19.26
C LEU A 232 -3.32 -9.42 20.69
N ASN A 233 -2.32 -8.59 20.97
CA ASN A 233 -1.76 -8.44 22.31
C ASN A 233 -1.88 -7.00 22.78
N VAL A 234 -2.49 -6.78 23.93
CA VAL A 234 -2.49 -5.46 24.58
C VAL A 234 -1.14 -5.24 25.26
N LEU A 235 -0.55 -4.08 25.03
CA LEU A 235 0.77 -3.71 25.55
C LEU A 235 0.67 -2.43 26.40
N ALA A 236 1.40 -2.38 27.51
CA ALA A 236 1.56 -1.17 28.33
C ALA A 236 2.69 -0.26 27.85
N LYS A 237 3.50 -0.71 26.91
CA LYS A 237 4.60 0.04 26.26
C LYS A 237 4.65 -0.28 24.78
N ASP A 238 5.50 0.41 24.04
CA ASP A 238 5.74 0.07 22.64
C ASP A 238 6.35 -1.32 22.49
N THR A 239 6.01 -2.00 21.37
CA THR A 239 6.61 -3.28 20.98
C THR A 239 8.10 -3.09 20.68
N ASP A 240 8.89 -4.12 20.92
CA ASP A 240 10.29 -4.20 20.49
C ASP A 240 10.45 -4.89 19.11
N SER A 241 9.34 -5.15 18.42
CA SER A 241 9.35 -5.77 17.10
C SER A 241 10.23 -4.98 16.12
N PHE A 242 11.08 -5.72 15.37
CA PHE A 242 11.92 -5.15 14.31
C PHE A 242 11.12 -4.25 13.34
N TRP A 243 9.91 -4.66 12.96
CA TRP A 243 9.06 -3.94 12.02
C TRP A 243 8.43 -2.65 12.58
N PHE A 244 8.68 -2.37 13.85
CA PHE A 244 8.28 -1.12 14.50
C PHE A 244 9.48 -0.28 14.93
N VAL A 245 10.52 -0.91 15.52
CA VAL A 245 11.68 -0.17 16.03
C VAL A 245 12.72 0.14 14.95
N THR A 246 12.77 -0.66 13.87
CA THR A 246 13.74 -0.51 12.78
C THR A 246 13.06 -0.34 11.41
N GLY A 247 12.13 -1.23 11.08
CA GLY A 247 11.34 -1.15 9.84
C GLY A 247 10.23 -0.11 9.92
N TYR A 248 9.76 0.35 8.75
CA TYR A 248 8.64 1.31 8.65
C TYR A 248 8.83 2.58 9.48
N ARG A 249 10.01 3.15 9.39
CA ARG A 249 10.33 4.43 10.02
C ARG A 249 10.60 5.49 8.97
N TYR A 250 10.32 6.74 9.34
CA TYR A 250 10.44 7.91 8.48
C TYR A 250 11.17 9.02 9.24
N PRO A 251 12.06 9.81 8.58
CA PRO A 251 12.77 10.90 9.25
C PRO A 251 11.79 11.96 9.77
N ASN A 252 11.99 12.41 11.00
CA ASN A 252 11.22 13.48 11.63
C ASN A 252 11.56 14.88 11.10
N LYS A 253 12.58 14.99 10.23
CA LYS A 253 13.00 16.20 9.52
C LYS A 253 13.46 15.86 8.11
N ARG A 254 13.45 16.87 7.24
CA ARG A 254 13.95 16.72 5.87
C ARG A 254 15.44 16.34 5.87
N VAL A 255 15.81 15.39 5.02
CA VAL A 255 17.19 14.90 4.87
C VAL A 255 17.63 15.04 3.41
N ALA A 256 18.93 15.22 3.21
CA ALA A 256 19.49 15.27 1.87
C ALA A 256 19.50 13.88 1.22
N PRO A 257 19.36 13.78 -0.11
CA PRO A 257 19.46 12.51 -0.83
C PRO A 257 20.79 11.79 -0.53
N GLY A 258 20.68 10.49 -0.21
CA GLY A 258 21.86 9.67 0.14
C GLY A 258 22.39 9.84 1.58
N ALA A 259 21.83 10.75 2.38
CA ALA A 259 22.30 10.98 3.75
C ALA A 259 21.94 9.80 4.68
N ALA A 260 22.86 9.47 5.59
CA ALA A 260 22.56 8.62 6.73
C ALA A 260 21.69 9.38 7.75
N VAL A 261 20.77 8.66 8.39
CA VAL A 261 19.88 9.21 9.43
C VAL A 261 19.97 8.35 10.67
N ASP A 262 20.23 8.96 11.81
CA ASP A 262 20.26 8.25 13.09
C ASP A 262 18.87 7.71 13.48
N ALA A 263 18.82 6.56 14.13
CA ALA A 263 17.57 5.94 14.56
C ALA A 263 16.71 6.84 15.45
N LYS A 264 17.34 7.72 16.27
CA LYS A 264 16.66 8.71 17.11
C LYS A 264 15.92 9.81 16.34
N ASP A 265 16.36 10.08 15.09
CA ASP A 265 15.77 11.05 14.17
C ASP A 265 14.73 10.41 13.24
N MET A 266 14.38 9.16 13.49
CA MET A 266 13.37 8.39 12.77
C MET A 266 12.18 8.10 13.67
N GLU A 267 10.97 8.22 13.13
CA GLU A 267 9.73 7.89 13.84
C GLU A 267 8.92 6.81 13.10
N PRO A 268 8.05 6.06 13.78
CA PRO A 268 7.18 5.09 13.11
C PRO A 268 6.30 5.76 12.06
N LEU A 269 6.38 5.26 10.83
CA LEU A 269 5.52 5.72 9.75
C LEU A 269 4.07 5.32 10.06
N LYS A 270 3.13 6.21 9.89
CA LYS A 270 1.69 6.00 10.18
C LYS A 270 0.82 6.33 8.96
N GLY A 271 0.59 7.60 8.72
CA GLY A 271 -0.32 8.10 7.69
C GLY A 271 0.23 8.00 6.26
N LEU A 272 -0.64 8.23 5.30
CA LEU A 272 -0.30 8.37 3.89
C LEU A 272 -0.11 9.85 3.55
N ALA A 273 0.83 10.13 2.64
CA ALA A 273 1.00 11.47 2.10
C ALA A 273 -0.12 11.80 1.10
N VAL A 274 -0.43 13.11 0.95
CA VAL A 274 -1.31 13.58 -0.12
C VAL A 274 -0.71 13.26 -1.48
N LYS A 275 -1.51 12.67 -2.38
CA LYS A 275 -1.05 12.13 -3.67
C LYS A 275 -2.16 12.13 -4.70
N SER A 276 -1.80 12.31 -5.97
CA SER A 276 -2.66 12.10 -7.12
C SER A 276 -1.99 11.13 -8.10
N LEU A 277 -2.79 10.47 -8.92
CA LEU A 277 -2.38 9.53 -9.96
C LEU A 277 -3.27 9.73 -11.19
N ILE A 278 -2.68 10.06 -12.32
CA ILE A 278 -3.37 10.14 -13.61
C ILE A 278 -3.49 8.71 -14.17
N THR A 279 -4.71 8.27 -14.43
CA THR A 279 -4.98 6.95 -15.03
C THR A 279 -5.44 7.04 -16.48
N THR A 280 -5.86 8.23 -16.91
CA THR A 280 -6.32 8.50 -18.28
C THR A 280 -5.86 9.91 -18.68
N PRO A 281 -5.27 10.07 -19.91
CA PRO A 281 -4.82 9.00 -20.80
C PRO A 281 -3.64 8.23 -20.21
N GLY A 282 -3.35 7.04 -20.74
CA GLY A 282 -2.13 6.31 -20.37
C GLY A 282 -0.89 7.05 -20.87
N THR A 283 0.23 6.91 -20.16
CA THR A 283 1.52 7.46 -20.62
C THR A 283 1.91 6.84 -21.97
N GLY A 284 2.44 7.66 -22.90
CA GLY A 284 2.78 7.25 -24.27
C GLY A 284 1.58 7.22 -25.23
N ALA A 285 0.37 7.59 -24.78
CA ALA A 285 -0.79 7.64 -25.67
C ALA A 285 -0.56 8.60 -26.85
N SER A 286 -0.98 8.18 -28.07
CA SER A 286 -0.97 9.03 -29.27
C SER A 286 -2.39 9.52 -29.52
N LEU A 287 -2.60 10.82 -29.51
CA LEU A 287 -3.92 11.47 -29.53
C LEU A 287 -3.96 12.58 -30.59
N PRO A 288 -5.14 12.90 -31.15
CA PRO A 288 -5.27 14.03 -32.07
C PRO A 288 -5.16 15.37 -31.36
N VAL A 289 -4.80 16.41 -32.10
CA VAL A 289 -4.94 17.81 -31.67
C VAL A 289 -6.39 18.09 -31.24
N GLY A 290 -6.57 18.81 -30.14
CA GLY A 290 -7.89 19.17 -29.64
C GLY A 290 -8.07 18.91 -28.15
N LYS A 291 -9.29 18.58 -27.77
CA LYS A 291 -9.68 18.33 -26.38
C LYS A 291 -9.28 16.90 -25.97
N ILE A 292 -8.55 16.80 -24.86
CA ILE A 292 -8.06 15.53 -24.30
C ILE A 292 -8.62 15.39 -22.88
N ALA A 293 -9.36 14.31 -22.64
CA ALA A 293 -9.84 13.99 -21.30
C ALA A 293 -8.68 13.51 -20.42
N VAL A 294 -8.54 14.09 -19.23
CA VAL A 294 -7.57 13.71 -18.21
C VAL A 294 -8.34 13.32 -16.96
N GLY A 295 -8.04 12.15 -16.40
CA GLY A 295 -8.70 11.66 -15.21
C GLY A 295 -7.80 10.77 -14.37
N GLY A 296 -8.21 10.55 -13.12
CA GLY A 296 -7.46 9.73 -12.19
C GLY A 296 -8.02 9.76 -10.79
N PHE A 297 -7.17 9.44 -9.81
CA PHE A 297 -7.54 9.39 -8.41
C PHE A 297 -6.54 10.18 -7.55
N ALA A 298 -7.03 10.70 -6.42
CA ALA A 298 -6.21 11.39 -5.42
C ALA A 298 -6.62 10.95 -4.02
N TRP A 299 -5.66 10.87 -3.08
CA TRP A 299 -5.88 10.43 -1.69
C TRP A 299 -4.89 11.08 -0.73
N ALA A 300 -5.23 11.06 0.57
CA ALA A 300 -4.41 11.66 1.62
C ALA A 300 -4.59 10.94 3.00
N GLY A 301 -4.79 9.64 2.99
CA GLY A 301 -4.92 8.86 4.22
C GLY A 301 -6.12 9.24 5.09
N GLU A 302 -5.88 9.90 6.21
CA GLU A 302 -6.92 10.32 7.16
C GLU A 302 -7.62 11.63 6.76
N ASN A 303 -7.03 12.37 5.81
CA ASN A 303 -7.57 13.64 5.30
C ASN A 303 -8.35 13.44 4.00
N ASP A 304 -9.36 14.26 3.80
CA ASP A 304 -10.11 14.28 2.54
C ASP A 304 -9.35 15.08 1.47
N ILE A 305 -9.51 14.69 0.20
CA ILE A 305 -9.04 15.50 -0.94
C ILE A 305 -10.04 16.62 -1.19
N THR A 306 -9.57 17.85 -1.18
CA THR A 306 -10.37 19.05 -1.43
C THR A 306 -10.16 19.62 -2.82
N LYS A 307 -9.00 19.37 -3.45
CA LYS A 307 -8.65 19.92 -4.74
C LYS A 307 -7.66 19.02 -5.47
N VAL A 308 -7.80 18.98 -6.81
CA VAL A 308 -6.77 18.48 -7.72
C VAL A 308 -6.59 19.50 -8.82
N ASP A 309 -5.35 19.88 -9.13
CA ASP A 309 -5.00 20.77 -10.23
C ASP A 309 -4.25 19.99 -11.32
N ILE A 310 -4.46 20.38 -12.58
CA ILE A 310 -3.81 19.83 -13.77
C ILE A 310 -3.00 20.93 -14.45
N SER A 311 -1.81 20.57 -14.93
CA SER A 311 -0.97 21.42 -15.78
C SER A 311 -0.55 20.67 -17.04
N ILE A 312 -0.42 21.39 -18.16
CA ILE A 312 0.11 20.87 -19.44
C ILE A 312 1.32 21.69 -19.94
N ASP A 313 1.83 22.60 -19.12
CA ASP A 313 2.91 23.52 -19.42
C ASP A 313 4.05 23.42 -18.38
N ASN A 314 4.38 22.20 -17.96
CA ASN A 314 5.41 21.87 -16.97
C ASN A 314 5.20 22.56 -15.61
N GLY A 315 3.96 22.80 -15.20
CA GLY A 315 3.63 23.40 -13.91
C GLY A 315 3.66 24.93 -13.90
N ALA A 316 3.80 25.58 -15.05
CA ALA A 316 3.76 27.04 -15.14
C ALA A 316 2.36 27.58 -14.82
N THR A 317 1.32 26.92 -15.32
CA THR A 317 -0.08 27.22 -14.97
C THR A 317 -0.81 25.97 -14.51
N TRP A 318 -1.80 26.16 -13.65
CA TRP A 318 -2.59 25.08 -13.06
C TRP A 318 -4.07 25.37 -13.19
N GLN A 319 -4.83 24.39 -13.62
CA GLN A 319 -6.29 24.46 -13.74
C GLN A 319 -6.95 23.44 -12.83
N PRO A 320 -8.03 23.82 -12.10
CA PRO A 320 -8.69 22.89 -11.20
C PRO A 320 -9.41 21.77 -11.97
N ALA A 321 -9.24 20.54 -11.54
CA ALA A 321 -10.02 19.42 -11.98
C ALA A 321 -11.31 19.29 -11.17
N ARG A 322 -12.34 18.73 -11.76
CA ARG A 322 -13.60 18.42 -11.09
C ARG A 322 -13.45 17.12 -10.31
N LEU A 323 -13.72 17.15 -9.01
CA LEU A 323 -13.83 15.94 -8.20
C LEU A 323 -15.19 15.29 -8.47
N THR A 324 -15.18 13.98 -8.76
CA THR A 324 -16.36 13.23 -9.21
C THR A 324 -16.49 11.87 -8.54
N GLY A 325 -17.58 11.15 -8.83
CA GLY A 325 -17.82 9.79 -8.38
C GLY A 325 -18.13 9.66 -6.89
N GLU A 326 -18.04 8.43 -6.40
CA GLU A 326 -18.28 8.09 -5.00
C GLU A 326 -17.26 8.80 -4.08
N GLN A 327 -17.72 9.11 -2.86
CA GLN A 327 -16.91 9.65 -1.79
C GLN A 327 -17.21 8.89 -0.51
N ALA A 328 -16.16 8.42 0.15
CA ALA A 328 -16.21 7.89 1.50
C ALA A 328 -14.94 8.33 2.25
N ARG A 329 -15.01 8.33 3.57
CA ARG A 329 -13.83 8.61 4.41
C ARG A 329 -12.73 7.58 4.13
N PHE A 330 -11.47 8.00 4.15
CA PHE A 330 -10.28 7.15 3.89
C PHE A 330 -10.18 6.57 2.48
N THR A 331 -10.94 7.11 1.52
CA THR A 331 -10.87 6.65 0.13
C THR A 331 -10.23 7.67 -0.77
N TRP A 332 -9.76 7.19 -1.89
CA TRP A 332 -9.39 8.10 -2.96
C TRP A 332 -10.61 8.83 -3.53
N ARG A 333 -10.37 9.98 -4.18
CA ARG A 333 -11.35 10.79 -4.91
C ARG A 333 -11.03 10.71 -6.39
N ARG A 334 -12.03 10.44 -7.22
CA ARG A 334 -11.89 10.56 -8.66
C ARG A 334 -11.83 12.03 -9.06
N PHE A 335 -10.95 12.37 -9.98
CA PHE A 335 -10.90 13.68 -10.61
C PHE A 335 -10.97 13.56 -12.13
N GLU A 336 -11.52 14.59 -12.76
CA GLU A 336 -11.67 14.70 -14.22
C GLU A 336 -11.39 16.12 -14.65
N HIS A 337 -10.67 16.26 -15.77
CA HIS A 337 -10.38 17.53 -16.41
C HIS A 337 -10.32 17.36 -17.93
N VAL A 338 -10.44 18.45 -18.68
CA VAL A 338 -10.23 18.47 -20.13
C VAL A 338 -9.16 19.51 -20.45
N VAL A 339 -8.03 19.03 -20.94
CA VAL A 339 -6.98 19.90 -21.47
C VAL A 339 -7.16 20.13 -22.97
N THR A 340 -6.64 21.23 -23.51
CA THR A 340 -6.67 21.50 -24.93
C THR A 340 -5.25 21.51 -25.49
N ALA A 341 -4.90 20.49 -26.28
CA ALA A 341 -3.65 20.43 -27.02
C ALA A 341 -3.83 21.15 -28.38
N THR A 342 -3.14 22.25 -28.58
CA THR A 342 -3.35 23.13 -29.75
C THR A 342 -2.39 22.83 -30.89
N LYS A 343 -1.33 22.06 -30.68
CA LYS A 343 -0.27 21.80 -31.66
C LYS A 343 0.15 20.32 -31.61
N PRO A 344 0.56 19.74 -32.75
CA PRO A 344 1.22 18.44 -32.78
C PRO A 344 2.58 18.53 -32.06
N GLN A 345 2.71 17.93 -30.91
CA GLN A 345 3.95 17.82 -30.11
C GLN A 345 3.76 16.85 -28.94
N SER A 346 4.85 16.55 -28.22
CA SER A 346 4.79 15.86 -26.95
C SER A 346 4.34 16.81 -25.83
N TYR A 347 3.36 16.41 -25.03
CA TYR A 347 2.89 17.13 -23.85
C TYR A 347 3.20 16.35 -22.58
N LEU A 348 3.70 17.04 -21.57
CA LEU A 348 3.79 16.56 -20.21
C LEU A 348 2.58 17.06 -19.43
N ILE A 349 1.72 16.13 -19.01
CA ILE A 349 0.56 16.44 -18.18
C ILE A 349 0.92 16.12 -16.73
N LEU A 350 0.73 17.09 -15.84
CA LEU A 350 0.98 16.98 -14.42
C LEU A 350 -0.32 17.03 -13.64
N SER A 351 -0.39 16.33 -12.51
CA SER A 351 -1.43 16.51 -11.51
C SER A 351 -0.84 16.72 -10.12
N ARG A 352 -1.52 17.56 -9.31
CA ARG A 352 -1.23 17.72 -7.89
C ARG A 352 -2.51 17.79 -7.07
N ALA A 353 -2.53 17.12 -5.93
CA ALA A 353 -3.65 17.10 -5.00
C ALA A 353 -3.40 18.05 -3.82
N THR A 354 -4.50 18.53 -3.22
CA THR A 354 -4.52 19.25 -1.94
C THR A 354 -5.53 18.56 -1.02
N ASP A 355 -5.16 18.35 0.24
CA ASP A 355 -6.03 17.75 1.24
C ASP A 355 -6.77 18.80 2.10
N SER A 356 -7.63 18.32 3.02
CA SER A 356 -8.45 19.14 3.91
C SER A 356 -7.67 19.90 4.98
N GLN A 357 -6.39 19.56 5.21
CA GLN A 357 -5.49 20.29 6.09
C GLN A 357 -4.64 21.33 5.35
N GLY A 358 -4.84 21.46 4.02
CA GLY A 358 -4.07 22.38 3.18
C GLY A 358 -2.72 21.83 2.75
N ASN A 359 -2.41 20.56 3.01
CA ASN A 359 -1.19 19.95 2.50
C ASN A 359 -1.31 19.80 0.98
N VAL A 360 -0.29 20.28 0.26
CA VAL A 360 -0.22 20.19 -1.20
C VAL A 360 0.82 19.16 -1.60
N GLN A 361 0.48 18.29 -2.53
CA GLN A 361 1.42 17.37 -3.16
C GLN A 361 2.60 18.18 -3.74
N PRO A 362 3.86 17.84 -3.43
CA PRO A 362 5.03 18.65 -3.80
C PRO A 362 5.51 18.39 -5.23
N ALA A 363 6.26 19.35 -5.78
CA ALA A 363 6.95 19.18 -7.07
C ALA A 363 8.05 18.11 -6.99
N GLU A 364 8.67 17.94 -5.82
CA GLU A 364 9.70 16.96 -5.54
C GLU A 364 9.38 16.21 -4.26
N SER A 365 9.39 14.89 -4.31
CA SER A 365 9.19 14.06 -3.13
C SER A 365 10.39 14.17 -2.18
N GLN A 366 10.12 14.20 -0.89
CA GLN A 366 11.20 14.19 0.11
C GLN A 366 11.90 12.84 0.10
N TRP A 367 13.20 12.85 -0.28
CA TRP A 367 14.03 11.65 -0.19
C TRP A 367 14.17 11.19 1.27
N ASN A 368 14.14 9.88 1.50
CA ASN A 368 14.38 9.28 2.81
C ASN A 368 15.01 7.91 2.67
N PRO A 369 15.84 7.46 3.64
CA PRO A 369 16.61 6.21 3.51
C PRO A 369 15.73 4.95 3.46
N SER A 370 14.45 5.05 3.81
CA SER A 370 13.49 3.94 3.78
C SER A 370 12.77 3.80 2.43
N GLY A 371 12.83 4.83 1.58
CA GLY A 371 12.12 4.87 0.29
C GLY A 371 10.60 4.82 0.44
N TYR A 372 10.06 5.55 1.42
CA TYR A 372 8.64 5.61 1.72
C TYR A 372 8.01 6.95 1.34
N LEU A 373 6.69 6.94 1.20
CA LEU A 373 5.86 8.13 0.99
C LEU A 373 6.26 8.98 -0.23
N TRP A 374 6.73 8.34 -1.31
CA TRP A 374 6.93 9.08 -2.55
C TRP A 374 5.61 9.70 -3.01
N ASN A 375 5.60 11.03 -3.15
CA ASN A 375 4.39 11.80 -3.45
C ASN A 375 4.65 13.03 -4.34
N GLN A 376 5.68 12.99 -5.18
CA GLN A 376 5.90 14.03 -6.19
C GLN A 376 4.66 14.17 -7.09
N TYR A 377 4.44 15.37 -7.71
CA TYR A 377 3.44 15.54 -8.76
C TYR A 377 3.39 14.33 -9.65
N ASP A 378 2.20 13.79 -9.91
CA ASP A 378 2.11 12.74 -10.89
C ASP A 378 2.24 13.31 -12.30
N SER A 379 2.86 12.54 -13.18
CA SER A 379 3.13 12.96 -14.54
C SER A 379 2.92 11.84 -15.55
N ILE A 380 2.36 12.20 -16.68
CA ILE A 380 2.29 11.36 -17.87
C ILE A 380 2.77 12.15 -19.08
N ARG A 381 3.35 11.46 -20.05
CA ARG A 381 3.72 12.02 -21.34
C ARG A 381 2.82 11.45 -22.44
N ILE A 382 2.30 12.32 -23.30
CA ILE A 382 1.48 11.94 -24.45
C ILE A 382 2.05 12.55 -25.73
N GLU A 383 1.79 11.91 -26.86
CA GLU A 383 2.13 12.41 -28.19
C GLU A 383 0.86 12.89 -28.91
N VAL A 384 0.85 14.16 -29.30
CA VAL A 384 -0.27 14.74 -30.07
C VAL A 384 0.13 14.86 -31.52
N LYS A 385 -0.71 14.36 -32.43
CA LYS A 385 -0.47 14.30 -33.89
C LYS A 385 -1.59 14.99 -34.65
#